data_8ffa3d027ceb3d19dd1953c8bd4b281c
#
_entry.id   8ffa3d027ceb3d19dd1953c8bd4b281c
#
_cell.length_a   1.000
_cell.length_b   1.000
_cell.length_c   1.000
_cell.angle_alpha   90.00
_cell.angle_beta   90.00
_cell.angle_gamma   90.00
#
_symmetry.space_group_name_H-M   'P 1'
#
loop_
_entity.id
_entity.type
_entity.pdbx_description
1 polymer ?
#
loop_
_entity_poly.entity_id
_entity_poly.type
_entity_poly.pdbx_seq_one_letter_code
_entity_poly.pdbx_strand_id
1 'polypeptide(L)'
;LLTKLNECLWGRFDVRIEGKSAWLPVVAWFMNRRSRLSKIGTGDQALFVSRALFNRVGGFPDQSLMEDIELCKRLKRVAPRQFLAISSPVFTSGRRWDLNGAWATILLMWRFRFLYWRGVSAETLAKLYADTRQKSPLTVAVFAKYPYPGRVKTRLAPLLGAEQCAAFARYLLLSTLDKLQGMNVVLWTDGGSDQQWAELLRGRAVQRCVQPEGHLGKRMQTAVETHLKRSELVLLLGPDAIEFTQADLHELQRAARQCGLAFVPAHDGGYVAL
;
A
#
# COMPACT_ATOMS: atom_id res chain seq x y z
N LEU A 1 -1.07 -25.60 -22.78
CA LEU A 1 -0.39 -24.39 -22.28
C LEU A 1 1.13 -24.57 -22.28
N LEU A 2 1.65 -25.67 -21.72
CA LEU A 2 3.09 -25.94 -21.60
C LEU A 2 3.82 -25.99 -22.94
N THR A 3 3.21 -26.57 -24.00
CA THR A 3 3.80 -26.66 -25.33
C THR A 3 4.03 -25.29 -25.99
N LYS A 4 3.11 -24.31 -25.77
CA LYS A 4 3.26 -22.95 -26.28
C LYS A 4 4.25 -22.11 -25.49
N LEU A 5 4.51 -22.44 -24.24
CA LEU A 5 5.51 -21.76 -23.39
C LEU A 5 6.95 -22.09 -23.80
N ASN A 6 7.20 -23.29 -24.35
CA ASN A 6 8.53 -23.69 -24.79
C ASN A 6 9.05 -22.89 -26.01
N GLU A 7 8.15 -22.33 -26.84
CA GLU A 7 8.50 -21.54 -28.03
C GLU A 7 8.47 -20.03 -27.77
N CYS A 8 7.90 -19.60 -26.64
CA CYS A 8 7.68 -18.20 -26.31
C CYS A 8 8.70 -17.71 -25.29
N LEU A 9 9.43 -16.66 -25.63
CA LEU A 9 10.46 -16.09 -24.75
C LEU A 9 9.94 -15.02 -23.81
N TRP A 10 8.78 -14.42 -24.11
CA TRP A 10 8.19 -13.36 -23.27
C TRP A 10 6.69 -13.18 -23.56
N GLY A 11 6.00 -12.57 -22.62
CA GLY A 11 4.57 -12.32 -22.78
C GLY A 11 3.94 -11.75 -21.52
N ARG A 12 2.61 -11.87 -21.46
CA ARG A 12 1.81 -11.37 -20.35
C ARG A 12 0.54 -12.21 -20.17
N PHE A 13 -0.08 -12.11 -19.03
CA PHE A 13 -1.39 -12.67 -18.73
C PHE A 13 -2.50 -11.65 -19.01
N ASP A 14 -3.72 -12.10 -19.30
CA ASP A 14 -4.88 -11.24 -19.25
C ASP A 14 -5.08 -10.75 -17.80
N VAL A 15 -5.60 -9.54 -17.63
CA VAL A 15 -5.90 -8.97 -16.31
C VAL A 15 -7.41 -9.00 -16.08
N ARG A 16 -7.81 -9.28 -14.84
CA ARG A 16 -9.12 -9.04 -14.30
C ARG A 16 -9.00 -8.12 -13.10
N ILE A 17 -9.73 -7.00 -13.12
CA ILE A 17 -9.65 -5.99 -12.07
C ILE A 17 -10.82 -6.21 -11.11
N GLU A 18 -10.51 -6.42 -9.83
CA GLU A 18 -11.50 -6.62 -8.77
C GLU A 18 -11.75 -5.32 -8.01
N GLY A 19 -13.01 -4.90 -7.92
CA GLY A 19 -13.43 -3.68 -7.23
C GLY A 19 -14.93 -3.44 -7.35
N LYS A 20 -15.39 -2.31 -6.83
CA LYS A 20 -16.82 -1.97 -6.74
C LYS A 20 -17.38 -1.36 -8.03
N SER A 21 -16.55 -0.76 -8.86
CA SER A 21 -16.99 -0.06 -10.06
C SER A 21 -17.45 -1.03 -11.17
N ALA A 22 -18.64 -0.84 -11.69
CA ALA A 22 -19.18 -1.62 -12.83
C ALA A 22 -18.38 -1.46 -14.12
N TRP A 23 -17.50 -0.46 -14.23
CA TRP A 23 -16.64 -0.21 -15.38
C TRP A 23 -15.36 -1.04 -15.41
N LEU A 24 -14.98 -1.69 -14.32
CA LEU A 24 -13.72 -2.46 -14.24
C LEU A 24 -13.61 -3.59 -15.27
N PRO A 25 -14.66 -4.35 -15.59
CA PRO A 25 -14.60 -5.35 -16.65
C PRO A 25 -14.30 -4.74 -18.04
N VAL A 26 -14.88 -3.58 -18.32
CA VAL A 26 -14.67 -2.83 -19.58
C VAL A 26 -13.22 -2.36 -19.67
N VAL A 27 -12.70 -1.80 -18.58
CA VAL A 27 -11.29 -1.36 -18.49
C VAL A 27 -10.35 -2.55 -18.72
N ALA A 28 -10.58 -3.67 -18.03
CA ALA A 28 -9.78 -4.87 -18.18
C ALA A 28 -9.82 -5.41 -19.63
N TRP A 29 -10.99 -5.42 -20.26
CA TRP A 29 -11.13 -5.81 -21.65
C TRP A 29 -10.29 -4.93 -22.59
N PHE A 30 -10.36 -3.60 -22.43
CA PHE A 30 -9.55 -2.66 -23.22
C PHE A 30 -8.04 -2.86 -22.98
N MET A 31 -7.63 -3.06 -21.74
CA MET A 31 -6.23 -3.34 -21.39
C MET A 31 -5.73 -4.60 -22.10
N ASN A 32 -6.52 -5.68 -22.03
CA ASN A 32 -6.20 -6.96 -22.65
C ASN A 32 -6.14 -6.86 -24.18
N ARG A 33 -7.12 -6.20 -24.81
CA ARG A 33 -7.16 -6.03 -26.27
C ARG A 33 -5.99 -5.20 -26.76
N ARG A 34 -5.76 -4.03 -26.15
CA ARG A 34 -4.65 -3.16 -26.48
C ARG A 34 -3.30 -3.87 -26.38
N SER A 35 -3.05 -4.59 -25.28
CA SER A 35 -1.78 -5.26 -25.07
C SER A 35 -1.55 -6.43 -26.04
N ARG A 36 -2.61 -7.11 -26.52
CA ARG A 36 -2.51 -8.10 -27.60
C ARG A 36 -2.04 -7.48 -28.92
N LEU A 37 -2.61 -6.32 -29.27
CA LEU A 37 -2.30 -5.62 -30.52
C LEU A 37 -0.91 -4.94 -30.48
N SER A 38 -0.63 -4.20 -29.39
CA SER A 38 0.61 -3.43 -29.27
C SER A 38 1.83 -4.26 -28.86
N LYS A 39 1.61 -5.44 -28.25
CA LYS A 39 2.62 -6.26 -27.55
C LYS A 39 3.29 -5.49 -26.40
N ILE A 40 2.55 -4.54 -25.80
CA ILE A 40 2.99 -3.78 -24.62
C ILE A 40 2.07 -4.11 -23.47
N GLY A 41 2.56 -4.92 -22.53
CA GLY A 41 1.91 -5.19 -21.25
C GLY A 41 2.20 -4.13 -20.22
N THR A 42 1.49 -4.17 -19.11
CA THR A 42 1.75 -3.37 -17.91
C THR A 42 2.00 -4.30 -16.73
N GLY A 43 2.58 -3.80 -15.64
CA GLY A 43 2.84 -4.59 -14.44
C GLY A 43 1.62 -5.35 -13.94
N ASP A 44 0.43 -4.75 -14.02
CA ASP A 44 -0.86 -5.38 -13.65
C ASP A 44 -1.19 -6.66 -14.47
N GLN A 45 -0.53 -6.87 -15.60
CA GLN A 45 -0.74 -8.03 -16.49
C GLN A 45 0.27 -9.15 -16.26
N ALA A 46 1.05 -9.13 -15.19
CA ALA A 46 2.07 -10.12 -14.85
C ALA A 46 2.93 -10.50 -16.06
N LEU A 47 3.88 -9.62 -16.39
CA LEU A 47 4.85 -9.85 -17.46
C LEU A 47 5.75 -11.04 -17.12
N PHE A 48 5.98 -11.92 -18.10
CA PHE A 48 6.97 -12.99 -18.01
C PHE A 48 7.97 -12.89 -19.16
N VAL A 49 9.20 -13.25 -18.88
CA VAL A 49 10.30 -13.23 -19.85
C VAL A 49 11.33 -14.28 -19.48
N SER A 50 11.89 -14.97 -20.48
CA SER A 50 12.98 -15.90 -20.23
C SER A 50 14.23 -15.15 -19.72
N ARG A 51 14.97 -15.77 -18.78
CA ARG A 51 16.17 -15.16 -18.19
C ARG A 51 17.18 -14.74 -19.25
N ALA A 52 17.38 -15.56 -20.27
CA ALA A 52 18.32 -15.27 -21.35
C ALA A 52 17.92 -14.01 -22.12
N LEU A 53 16.63 -13.87 -22.48
CA LEU A 53 16.14 -12.69 -23.19
C LEU A 53 16.14 -11.46 -22.28
N PHE A 54 15.78 -11.60 -21.01
CA PHE A 54 15.82 -10.51 -20.04
C PHE A 54 17.23 -9.92 -19.90
N ASN A 55 18.24 -10.77 -19.74
CA ASN A 55 19.63 -10.34 -19.68
C ASN A 55 20.10 -9.71 -20.99
N ARG A 56 19.69 -10.26 -22.14
CA ARG A 56 20.04 -9.76 -23.47
C ARG A 56 19.52 -8.34 -23.73
N VAL A 57 18.35 -7.97 -23.19
CA VAL A 57 17.80 -6.62 -23.33
C VAL A 57 18.25 -5.65 -22.24
N GLY A 58 19.12 -6.09 -21.32
CA GLY A 58 19.65 -5.29 -20.22
C GLY A 58 18.71 -5.12 -19.03
N GLY A 59 17.72 -6.02 -18.87
CA GLY A 59 16.80 -5.99 -17.74
C GLY A 59 15.80 -4.84 -17.77
N PHE A 60 15.25 -4.52 -16.59
CA PHE A 60 14.45 -3.30 -16.43
C PHE A 60 15.32 -2.06 -16.58
N PRO A 61 14.82 -1.01 -17.28
CA PRO A 61 15.52 0.26 -17.30
C PRO A 61 15.53 0.90 -15.91
N ASP A 62 16.60 1.62 -15.60
CA ASP A 62 16.67 2.45 -14.40
C ASP A 62 15.85 3.74 -14.61
N GLN A 63 14.54 3.64 -14.40
CA GLN A 63 13.62 4.77 -14.53
C GLN A 63 12.47 4.65 -13.52
N SER A 64 12.00 5.79 -13.05
CA SER A 64 11.05 5.89 -11.95
C SER A 64 9.60 5.58 -12.34
N LEU A 65 9.28 5.54 -13.62
CA LEU A 65 7.92 5.28 -14.15
C LEU A 65 7.99 4.74 -15.58
N MET A 66 7.00 3.95 -16.00
CA MET A 66 6.89 3.35 -17.35
C MET A 66 7.99 2.33 -17.67
N GLU A 67 8.64 1.74 -16.67
CA GLU A 67 9.69 0.73 -16.78
C GLU A 67 9.20 -0.54 -17.53
N ASP A 68 7.94 -0.90 -17.30
CA ASP A 68 7.25 -2.00 -17.96
C ASP A 68 7.05 -1.75 -19.46
N ILE A 69 6.69 -0.54 -19.83
CA ILE A 69 6.52 -0.12 -21.23
C ILE A 69 7.84 -0.15 -21.96
N GLU A 70 8.90 0.38 -21.36
CA GLU A 70 10.24 0.41 -21.97
C GLU A 70 10.83 -0.99 -22.11
N LEU A 71 10.67 -1.84 -21.08
CA LEU A 71 11.05 -3.25 -21.18
C LEU A 71 10.32 -3.94 -22.33
N CYS A 72 9.00 -3.77 -22.44
CA CYS A 72 8.22 -4.33 -23.55
C CYS A 72 8.68 -3.82 -24.93
N LYS A 73 9.06 -2.55 -25.04
CA LYS A 73 9.62 -1.99 -26.29
C LYS A 73 10.93 -2.66 -26.67
N ARG A 74 11.85 -2.86 -25.72
CA ARG A 74 13.13 -3.56 -25.93
C ARG A 74 12.90 -5.01 -26.34
N LEU A 75 12.02 -5.75 -25.63
CA LEU A 75 11.65 -7.12 -25.93
C LEU A 75 11.01 -7.25 -27.34
N LYS A 76 10.13 -6.31 -27.71
CA LYS A 76 9.48 -6.27 -29.01
C LYS A 76 10.48 -6.05 -30.15
N ARG A 77 11.56 -5.28 -29.94
CA ARG A 77 12.61 -5.07 -30.95
C ARG A 77 13.44 -6.35 -31.18
N VAL A 78 13.75 -7.07 -30.11
CA VAL A 78 14.65 -8.23 -30.16
C VAL A 78 13.92 -9.52 -30.52
N ALA A 79 12.71 -9.72 -30.00
CA ALA A 79 11.95 -10.96 -30.13
C ALA A 79 10.45 -10.73 -30.45
N PRO A 80 10.12 -10.05 -31.58
CA PRO A 80 8.75 -9.64 -31.86
C PRO A 80 7.79 -10.82 -32.13
N ARG A 81 8.31 -11.93 -32.62
CA ARG A 81 7.49 -13.12 -32.95
C ARG A 81 7.30 -14.08 -31.77
N GLN A 82 8.06 -13.91 -30.70
CA GLN A 82 8.07 -14.81 -29.53
C GLN A 82 7.24 -14.26 -28.35
N PHE A 83 6.31 -13.39 -28.67
CA PHE A 83 5.36 -12.81 -27.69
C PHE A 83 4.12 -13.70 -27.56
N LEU A 84 3.75 -14.01 -26.31
CA LEU A 84 2.54 -14.76 -25.99
C LEU A 84 1.63 -13.93 -25.06
N ALA A 85 0.37 -13.78 -25.46
CA ALA A 85 -0.69 -13.25 -24.60
C ALA A 85 -1.53 -14.40 -24.07
N ILE A 86 -1.36 -14.74 -22.80
CA ILE A 86 -2.07 -15.81 -22.12
C ILE A 86 -3.45 -15.32 -21.71
N SER A 87 -4.50 -16.07 -22.07
CA SER A 87 -5.90 -15.69 -21.79
C SER A 87 -6.33 -15.96 -20.35
N SER A 88 -5.59 -16.81 -19.61
CA SER A 88 -5.85 -16.99 -18.16
C SER A 88 -5.62 -15.69 -17.44
N PRO A 89 -6.64 -15.14 -16.72
CA PRO A 89 -6.50 -13.85 -16.08
C PRO A 89 -5.69 -13.92 -14.79
N VAL A 90 -4.90 -12.89 -14.54
CA VAL A 90 -4.40 -12.55 -13.21
C VAL A 90 -5.32 -11.50 -12.59
N PHE A 91 -5.52 -11.58 -11.29
CA PHE A 91 -6.39 -10.69 -10.56
C PHE A 91 -5.59 -9.53 -9.97
N THR A 92 -6.05 -8.32 -10.19
CA THR A 92 -5.46 -7.10 -9.62
C THR A 92 -6.51 -6.27 -8.92
N SER A 93 -6.10 -5.53 -7.88
CA SER A 93 -6.98 -4.69 -7.09
C SER A 93 -7.45 -3.45 -7.86
N GLY A 94 -8.77 -3.24 -7.91
CA GLY A 94 -9.41 -2.06 -8.46
C GLY A 94 -9.46 -0.86 -7.51
N ARG A 95 -8.82 -0.93 -6.34
CA ARG A 95 -8.88 0.13 -5.31
C ARG A 95 -8.65 1.53 -5.85
N ARG A 96 -7.71 1.70 -6.77
CA ARG A 96 -7.44 3.01 -7.41
C ARG A 96 -8.63 3.52 -8.20
N TRP A 97 -9.29 2.61 -8.91
CA TRP A 97 -10.46 2.90 -9.74
C TRP A 97 -11.68 3.24 -8.90
N ASP A 98 -11.82 2.56 -7.76
CA ASP A 98 -12.90 2.80 -6.81
C ASP A 98 -12.75 4.14 -6.09
N LEU A 99 -11.50 4.56 -5.77
CA LEU A 99 -11.20 5.82 -5.07
C LEU A 99 -11.29 7.04 -6.00
N ASN A 100 -10.72 6.95 -7.19
CA ASN A 100 -10.56 8.10 -8.09
C ASN A 100 -11.61 8.17 -9.21
N GLY A 101 -12.46 7.14 -9.30
CA GLY A 101 -13.38 6.97 -10.43
C GLY A 101 -12.68 6.40 -11.68
N ALA A 102 -13.42 5.55 -12.42
CA ALA A 102 -12.87 4.86 -13.57
C ALA A 102 -12.44 5.83 -14.69
N TRP A 103 -13.27 6.80 -15.03
CA TRP A 103 -13.01 7.75 -16.11
C TRP A 103 -11.82 8.68 -15.83
N ALA A 104 -11.72 9.22 -14.60
CA ALA A 104 -10.60 10.07 -14.21
C ALA A 104 -9.26 9.30 -14.28
N THR A 105 -9.27 8.03 -13.83
CA THR A 105 -8.10 7.17 -13.88
C THR A 105 -7.70 6.84 -15.32
N ILE A 106 -8.66 6.55 -16.22
CA ILE A 106 -8.41 6.31 -17.65
C ILE A 106 -7.74 7.53 -18.29
N LEU A 107 -8.36 8.71 -18.14
CA LEU A 107 -7.85 9.95 -18.73
C LEU A 107 -6.45 10.29 -18.22
N LEU A 108 -6.21 10.10 -16.92
CA LEU A 108 -4.90 10.30 -16.30
C LEU A 108 -3.85 9.37 -16.91
N MET A 109 -4.13 8.06 -17.02
CA MET A 109 -3.21 7.09 -17.61
C MET A 109 -2.94 7.37 -19.11
N TRP A 110 -3.95 7.80 -19.86
CA TRP A 110 -3.78 8.19 -21.25
C TRP A 110 -2.92 9.44 -21.40
N ARG A 111 -3.15 10.45 -20.53
CA ARG A 111 -2.33 11.67 -20.48
C ARG A 111 -0.86 11.34 -20.22
N PHE A 112 -0.56 10.51 -19.23
CA PHE A 112 0.83 10.13 -18.92
C PHE A 112 1.49 9.35 -20.05
N ARG A 113 0.77 8.44 -20.70
CA ARG A 113 1.27 7.71 -21.87
C ARG A 113 1.53 8.60 -23.06
N PHE A 114 0.66 9.55 -23.30
CA PHE A 114 0.82 10.54 -24.36
C PHE A 114 2.04 11.43 -24.10
N LEU A 115 2.20 11.94 -22.87
CA LEU A 115 3.36 12.75 -22.50
C LEU A 115 4.67 11.94 -22.61
N TYR A 116 4.66 10.67 -22.20
CA TYR A 116 5.81 9.78 -22.37
C TYR A 116 6.14 9.56 -23.86
N TRP A 117 5.12 9.35 -24.68
CA TRP A 117 5.31 9.24 -26.12
C TRP A 117 5.85 10.54 -26.74
N ARG A 118 5.46 11.70 -26.23
CA ARG A 118 5.98 13.03 -26.61
C ARG A 118 7.42 13.28 -26.16
N GLY A 119 8.05 12.34 -25.41
CA GLY A 119 9.43 12.44 -24.96
C GLY A 119 9.63 13.13 -23.61
N VAL A 120 8.55 13.35 -22.83
CA VAL A 120 8.68 13.83 -21.44
C VAL A 120 9.39 12.76 -20.63
N SER A 121 10.41 13.17 -19.84
CA SER A 121 11.22 12.22 -19.06
C SER A 121 10.40 11.45 -18.03
N ALA A 122 10.78 10.19 -17.78
CA ALA A 122 10.13 9.34 -16.78
C ALA A 122 10.18 9.94 -15.38
N GLU A 123 11.24 10.68 -15.04
CA GLU A 123 11.38 11.39 -13.77
C GLU A 123 10.35 12.52 -13.61
N THR A 124 10.17 13.34 -14.65
CA THR A 124 9.16 14.40 -14.66
C THR A 124 7.76 13.81 -14.55
N LEU A 125 7.50 12.73 -15.28
CA LEU A 125 6.22 12.02 -15.19
C LEU A 125 6.00 11.40 -13.81
N ALA A 126 7.03 10.86 -13.17
CA ALA A 126 6.94 10.32 -11.82
C ALA A 126 6.59 11.39 -10.78
N LYS A 127 7.18 12.59 -10.89
CA LYS A 127 6.83 13.75 -10.05
C LYS A 127 5.36 14.15 -10.26
N LEU A 128 4.95 14.37 -11.52
CA LEU A 128 3.56 14.69 -11.85
C LEU A 128 2.58 13.60 -11.39
N TYR A 129 2.98 12.33 -11.48
CA TYR A 129 2.14 11.22 -11.02
C TYR A 129 2.03 11.18 -9.49
N ALA A 130 3.10 11.49 -8.76
CA ALA A 130 3.09 11.61 -7.31
C ALA A 130 2.13 12.74 -6.86
N ASP A 131 2.15 13.88 -7.56
CA ASP A 131 1.26 15.02 -7.29
C ASP A 131 -0.22 14.70 -7.59
N THR A 132 -0.48 13.80 -8.57
CA THR A 132 -1.86 13.38 -8.93
C THR A 132 -2.38 12.22 -8.07
N ARG A 133 -1.54 11.60 -7.24
CA ARG A 133 -2.02 10.66 -6.23
C ARG A 133 -2.84 11.43 -5.21
N GLN A 134 -4.16 11.28 -5.28
CA GLN A 134 -5.00 11.75 -4.17
C GLN A 134 -4.45 11.15 -2.89
N LYS A 135 -4.06 12.04 -1.98
CA LYS A 135 -3.66 11.63 -0.64
C LYS A 135 -4.81 10.82 -0.03
N SER A 136 -4.49 9.77 0.69
CA SER A 136 -5.50 9.12 1.53
C SER A 136 -6.11 10.17 2.45
N PRO A 137 -7.42 10.24 2.64
CA PRO A 137 -8.01 11.23 3.54
C PRO A 137 -7.47 11.11 4.97
N LEU A 138 -7.12 9.90 5.38
CA LEU A 138 -6.56 9.62 6.70
C LEU A 138 -5.65 8.39 6.66
N THR A 139 -4.53 8.44 7.40
CA THR A 139 -3.77 7.27 7.83
C THR A 139 -3.78 7.18 9.35
N VAL A 140 -4.13 6.02 9.89
CA VAL A 140 -4.04 5.75 11.34
C VAL A 140 -2.74 5.03 11.62
N ALA A 141 -1.84 5.67 12.36
CA ALA A 141 -0.57 5.12 12.80
C ALA A 141 -0.72 4.63 14.25
N VAL A 142 -0.80 3.32 14.42
CA VAL A 142 -0.91 2.67 15.73
C VAL A 142 0.48 2.33 16.23
N PHE A 143 0.85 2.81 17.42
CA PHE A 143 2.14 2.57 18.04
C PHE A 143 2.04 1.46 19.07
N ALA A 144 2.72 0.34 18.84
CA ALA A 144 2.67 -0.81 19.76
C ALA A 144 4.05 -1.40 20.01
N LYS A 145 4.26 -1.81 21.27
CA LYS A 145 5.35 -2.72 21.66
C LYS A 145 4.89 -4.16 21.52
N TYR A 146 5.81 -5.05 21.14
CA TYR A 146 5.49 -6.47 21.19
C TYR A 146 5.16 -6.90 22.63
N PRO A 147 4.06 -7.63 22.84
CA PRO A 147 3.56 -7.94 24.19
C PRO A 147 4.39 -9.02 24.88
N TYR A 148 5.65 -8.68 25.22
CA TYR A 148 6.48 -9.54 26.06
C TYR A 148 6.13 -9.40 27.54
N PRO A 149 6.06 -10.51 28.29
CA PRO A 149 5.94 -10.48 29.74
C PRO A 149 7.02 -9.61 30.39
N GLY A 150 6.63 -8.78 31.34
CA GLY A 150 7.52 -7.85 32.03
C GLY A 150 7.97 -6.61 31.23
N ARG A 151 7.61 -6.49 29.95
CA ARG A 151 7.98 -5.33 29.11
C ARG A 151 6.81 -4.42 28.71
N VAL A 152 5.58 -4.87 28.92
CA VAL A 152 4.35 -4.13 28.63
C VAL A 152 3.47 -4.05 29.87
N LYS A 153 2.71 -2.95 30.02
CA LYS A 153 1.80 -2.73 31.15
C LYS A 153 2.44 -2.96 32.53
N THR A 154 3.69 -2.60 32.67
CA THR A 154 4.49 -2.86 33.87
C THR A 154 3.89 -2.26 35.16
N ARG A 155 3.10 -1.16 35.03
CA ARG A 155 2.38 -0.56 36.20
C ARG A 155 1.29 -1.47 36.74
N LEU A 156 0.75 -2.39 35.95
CA LEU A 156 -0.26 -3.38 36.37
C LEU A 156 0.37 -4.70 36.85
N ALA A 157 1.66 -4.91 36.63
CA ALA A 157 2.33 -6.15 36.96
C ALA A 157 2.27 -6.55 38.45
N PRO A 158 2.29 -5.61 39.42
CA PRO A 158 2.12 -5.95 40.81
C PRO A 158 0.75 -6.58 41.15
N LEU A 159 -0.29 -6.24 40.35
CA LEU A 159 -1.66 -6.75 40.55
C LEU A 159 -1.95 -8.01 39.74
N LEU A 160 -1.50 -8.02 38.46
CA LEU A 160 -1.89 -9.03 37.48
C LEU A 160 -0.81 -10.06 37.17
N GLY A 161 0.46 -9.76 37.53
CA GLY A 161 1.59 -10.55 37.05
C GLY A 161 1.99 -10.25 35.61
N ALA A 162 3.22 -10.60 35.25
CA ALA A 162 3.82 -10.25 33.94
C ALA A 162 3.12 -10.91 32.76
N GLU A 163 2.73 -12.16 32.86
CA GLU A 163 2.06 -12.92 31.80
C GLU A 163 0.68 -12.37 31.50
N GLN A 164 -0.12 -12.03 32.49
CA GLN A 164 -1.44 -11.49 32.33
C GLN A 164 -1.37 -10.05 31.76
N CYS A 165 -0.35 -9.27 32.14
CA CYS A 165 -0.09 -7.97 31.54
C CYS A 165 0.23 -8.07 30.03
N ALA A 166 0.99 -9.07 29.61
CA ALA A 166 1.28 -9.33 28.22
C ALA A 166 0.03 -9.77 27.44
N ALA A 167 -0.76 -10.69 28.02
CA ALA A 167 -2.03 -11.13 27.44
C ALA A 167 -3.01 -9.96 27.28
N PHE A 168 -3.11 -9.09 28.29
CA PHE A 168 -3.95 -7.89 28.24
C PHE A 168 -3.47 -6.90 27.17
N ALA A 169 -2.16 -6.62 27.08
CA ALA A 169 -1.61 -5.76 26.03
C ALA A 169 -1.89 -6.32 24.62
N ARG A 170 -1.80 -7.65 24.46
CA ARG A 170 -2.17 -8.34 23.21
C ARG A 170 -3.64 -8.13 22.88
N TYR A 171 -4.53 -8.31 23.86
CA TYR A 171 -5.96 -8.11 23.68
C TYR A 171 -6.29 -6.67 23.24
N LEU A 172 -5.72 -5.67 23.92
CA LEU A 172 -5.91 -4.26 23.60
C LEU A 172 -5.49 -3.94 22.17
N LEU A 173 -4.31 -4.39 21.77
CA LEU A 173 -3.79 -4.17 20.43
C LEU A 173 -4.71 -4.77 19.36
N LEU A 174 -5.09 -6.03 19.51
CA LEU A 174 -5.93 -6.72 18.53
C LEU A 174 -7.33 -6.12 18.48
N SER A 175 -7.92 -5.78 19.62
CA SER A 175 -9.21 -5.08 19.69
C SER A 175 -9.17 -3.71 19.00
N THR A 176 -8.10 -2.94 19.19
CA THR A 176 -7.92 -1.66 18.51
C THR A 176 -7.82 -1.84 16.99
N LEU A 177 -7.03 -2.81 16.53
CA LEU A 177 -6.91 -3.10 15.10
C LEU A 177 -8.23 -3.58 14.49
N ASP A 178 -9.01 -4.37 15.20
CA ASP A 178 -10.32 -4.85 14.75
C ASP A 178 -11.34 -3.70 14.60
N LYS A 179 -11.32 -2.71 15.51
CA LYS A 179 -12.13 -1.48 15.38
C LYS A 179 -11.76 -0.61 14.18
N LEU A 180 -10.50 -0.67 13.76
CA LEU A 180 -9.97 0.12 12.65
C LEU A 180 -10.05 -0.60 11.30
N GLN A 181 -10.76 -1.74 11.22
CA GLN A 181 -10.95 -2.46 9.97
C GLN A 181 -11.58 -1.57 8.89
N GLY A 182 -11.07 -1.70 7.67
CA GLY A 182 -11.53 -0.87 6.54
C GLY A 182 -10.83 0.49 6.41
N MET A 183 -10.05 0.90 7.41
CA MET A 183 -9.23 2.12 7.37
C MET A 183 -7.82 1.85 6.83
N ASN A 184 -7.12 2.90 6.46
CA ASN A 184 -5.70 2.83 6.12
C ASN A 184 -4.87 2.83 7.41
N VAL A 185 -4.59 1.64 7.95
CA VAL A 185 -3.88 1.46 9.22
C VAL A 185 -2.44 1.04 8.97
N VAL A 186 -1.52 1.68 9.67
CA VAL A 186 -0.09 1.30 9.72
C VAL A 186 0.31 1.07 11.16
N LEU A 187 0.75 -0.15 11.46
CA LEU A 187 1.23 -0.53 12.79
C LEU A 187 2.72 -0.24 12.92
N TRP A 188 3.08 0.70 13.78
CA TRP A 188 4.45 1.04 14.14
C TRP A 188 4.88 0.21 15.35
N THR A 189 5.81 -0.73 15.12
CA THR A 189 6.17 -1.80 16.05
C THR A 189 7.50 -1.56 16.74
N ASP A 190 7.58 -1.87 18.03
CA ASP A 190 8.80 -1.87 18.84
C ASP A 190 9.00 -3.27 19.46
N GLY A 191 10.18 -3.88 19.23
CA GLY A 191 10.47 -5.25 19.64
C GLY A 191 9.72 -6.32 18.84
N GLY A 192 10.00 -7.59 19.17
CA GLY A 192 9.45 -8.75 18.44
C GLY A 192 10.12 -8.99 17.08
N SER A 193 10.21 -10.27 16.69
CA SER A 193 10.66 -10.65 15.35
C SER A 193 9.55 -10.53 14.32
N ASP A 194 9.90 -10.51 13.03
CA ASP A 194 8.92 -10.50 11.94
C ASP A 194 7.98 -11.71 12.01
N GLN A 195 8.50 -12.87 12.37
CA GLN A 195 7.72 -14.09 12.54
C GLN A 195 6.70 -13.99 13.69
N GLN A 196 7.13 -13.45 14.84
CA GLN A 196 6.26 -13.23 16.00
C GLN A 196 5.12 -12.25 15.69
N TRP A 197 5.44 -11.15 15.00
CA TRP A 197 4.43 -10.19 14.54
C TRP A 197 3.48 -10.80 13.50
N ALA A 198 4.00 -11.59 12.56
CA ALA A 198 3.17 -12.27 11.57
C ALA A 198 2.19 -13.25 12.21
N GLU A 199 2.63 -13.98 13.24
CA GLU A 199 1.77 -14.87 14.01
C GLU A 199 0.71 -14.11 14.81
N LEU A 200 1.11 -13.04 15.50
CA LEU A 200 0.20 -12.19 16.28
C LEU A 200 -0.89 -11.56 15.42
N LEU A 201 -0.55 -11.12 14.22
CA LEU A 201 -1.43 -10.40 13.30
C LEU A 201 -2.14 -11.34 12.29
N ARG A 202 -2.03 -12.66 12.45
CA ARG A 202 -2.61 -13.64 11.52
C ARG A 202 -4.08 -13.33 11.23
N GLY A 203 -4.43 -13.28 9.95
CA GLY A 203 -5.78 -12.97 9.50
C GLY A 203 -6.13 -11.47 9.44
N ARG A 204 -5.17 -10.57 9.74
CA ARG A 204 -5.36 -9.12 9.66
C ARG A 204 -4.44 -8.52 8.60
N ALA A 205 -5.03 -7.83 7.63
CA ALA A 205 -4.29 -7.12 6.58
C ALA A 205 -3.84 -5.74 7.08
N VAL A 206 -2.79 -5.70 7.90
CA VAL A 206 -2.22 -4.47 8.47
C VAL A 206 -0.80 -4.27 7.96
N GLN A 207 -0.53 -3.10 7.40
CA GLN A 207 0.84 -2.72 7.04
C GLN A 207 1.65 -2.49 8.32
N ARG A 208 2.85 -3.07 8.41
CA ARG A 208 3.74 -2.92 9.57
C ARG A 208 4.98 -2.10 9.20
N CYS A 209 5.38 -1.21 10.10
CA CYS A 209 6.64 -0.48 10.07
C CYS A 209 7.36 -0.65 11.41
N VAL A 210 8.67 -0.76 11.39
CA VAL A 210 9.46 -0.78 12.63
C VAL A 210 9.66 0.66 13.09
N GLN A 211 9.49 0.90 14.40
CA GLN A 211 9.75 2.22 14.99
C GLN A 211 11.25 2.55 14.88
N PRO A 212 11.60 3.78 14.47
CA PRO A 212 12.99 4.20 14.44
C PRO A 212 13.57 4.30 15.85
N GLU A 213 14.88 4.38 15.94
CA GLU A 213 15.55 4.65 17.21
C GLU A 213 15.27 6.07 17.71
N GLY A 214 15.35 6.27 19.03
CA GLY A 214 15.16 7.56 19.67
C GLY A 214 14.00 7.58 20.66
N HIS A 215 13.77 8.75 21.27
CA HIS A 215 12.67 8.94 22.20
C HIS A 215 11.30 8.96 21.47
N LEU A 216 10.23 8.72 22.20
CA LEU A 216 8.87 8.56 21.65
C LEU A 216 8.46 9.70 20.71
N GLY A 217 8.69 10.95 21.09
CA GLY A 217 8.36 12.12 20.26
C GLY A 217 9.04 12.09 18.89
N LYS A 218 10.32 11.70 18.81
CA LYS A 218 11.03 11.56 17.54
C LYS A 218 10.44 10.44 16.67
N ARG A 219 10.08 9.31 17.27
CA ARG A 219 9.44 8.19 16.59
C ARG A 219 8.07 8.60 16.03
N MET A 220 7.28 9.33 16.80
CA MET A 220 5.98 9.87 16.39
C MET A 220 6.12 10.90 15.26
N GLN A 221 7.06 11.83 15.39
CA GLN A 221 7.39 12.80 14.33
C GLN A 221 7.73 12.10 13.02
N THR A 222 8.58 11.07 13.06
CA THR A 222 8.95 10.29 11.87
C THR A 222 7.73 9.63 11.22
N ALA A 223 6.81 9.08 12.01
CA ALA A 223 5.58 8.47 11.49
C ALA A 223 4.69 9.53 10.81
N VAL A 224 4.48 10.68 11.45
CA VAL A 224 3.69 11.79 10.89
C VAL A 224 4.30 12.27 9.58
N GLU A 225 5.58 12.60 9.56
CA GLU A 225 6.28 13.07 8.36
C GLU A 225 6.25 12.06 7.22
N THR A 226 6.34 10.75 7.55
CA THR A 226 6.28 9.68 6.56
C THR A 226 4.91 9.59 5.91
N HIS A 227 3.85 9.66 6.70
CA HIS A 227 2.49 9.43 6.21
C HIS A 227 1.83 10.69 5.65
N LEU A 228 2.17 11.90 6.11
CA LEU A 228 1.69 13.16 5.51
C LEU A 228 2.10 13.35 4.04
N LYS A 229 3.14 12.66 3.60
CA LYS A 229 3.51 12.62 2.17
C LYS A 229 2.42 11.96 1.31
N ARG A 230 1.59 11.07 1.90
CA ARG A 230 0.62 10.22 1.20
C ARG A 230 -0.80 10.33 1.75
N SER A 231 -1.00 11.10 2.82
CA SER A 231 -2.29 11.29 3.48
C SER A 231 -2.52 12.76 3.77
N GLU A 232 -3.79 13.17 3.81
CA GLU A 232 -4.18 14.53 4.21
C GLU A 232 -4.01 14.70 5.70
N LEU A 233 -4.44 13.69 6.45
CA LEU A 233 -4.37 13.63 7.90
C LEU A 233 -3.65 12.35 8.35
N VAL A 234 -2.97 12.44 9.48
CA VAL A 234 -2.37 11.31 10.18
C VAL A 234 -2.88 11.31 11.61
N LEU A 235 -3.48 10.21 12.02
CA LEU A 235 -3.89 9.97 13.40
C LEU A 235 -2.86 9.08 14.07
N LEU A 236 -2.25 9.56 15.15
CA LEU A 236 -1.43 8.73 16.04
C LEU A 236 -2.33 8.16 17.14
N LEU A 237 -2.32 6.84 17.28
CA LEU A 237 -3.18 6.14 18.24
C LEU A 237 -2.38 5.12 19.04
N GLY A 238 -2.58 5.12 20.35
CA GLY A 238 -2.10 4.05 21.23
C GLY A 238 -3.06 2.84 21.20
N PRO A 239 -2.56 1.63 21.48
CA PRO A 239 -3.43 0.44 21.55
C PRO A 239 -4.34 0.45 22.78
N ASP A 240 -4.22 1.44 23.66
CA ASP A 240 -4.98 1.59 24.89
C ASP A 240 -6.27 2.39 24.73
N ALA A 241 -6.51 2.92 23.55
CA ALA A 241 -7.69 3.73 23.21
C ALA A 241 -8.96 2.87 23.06
N ILE A 242 -9.35 2.15 24.11
CA ILE A 242 -10.47 1.19 24.06
C ILE A 242 -11.80 1.92 23.82
N GLU A 243 -11.97 3.08 24.40
CA GLU A 243 -13.21 3.85 24.32
C GLU A 243 -13.29 4.75 23.08
N PHE A 244 -12.19 4.83 22.30
CA PHE A 244 -12.15 5.61 21.08
C PHE A 244 -13.16 5.10 20.05
N THR A 245 -14.07 5.97 19.62
CA THR A 245 -15.21 5.66 18.76
C THR A 245 -15.05 6.24 17.35
N GLN A 246 -15.90 5.85 16.45
CA GLN A 246 -16.03 6.46 15.11
C GLN A 246 -16.46 7.94 15.20
N ALA A 247 -17.26 8.31 16.20
CA ALA A 247 -17.67 9.69 16.43
C ALA A 247 -16.48 10.57 16.82
N ASP A 248 -15.63 10.08 17.74
CA ASP A 248 -14.39 10.77 18.14
C ASP A 248 -13.45 10.97 16.96
N LEU A 249 -13.36 9.94 16.08
CA LEU A 249 -12.57 10.04 14.87
C LEU A 249 -13.05 11.14 13.93
N HIS A 250 -14.37 11.24 13.70
CA HIS A 250 -14.95 12.28 12.85
C HIS A 250 -14.75 13.67 13.44
N GLU A 251 -14.87 13.79 14.74
CA GLU A 251 -14.65 15.06 15.45
C GLU A 251 -13.19 15.51 15.36
N LEU A 252 -12.24 14.60 15.62
CA LEU A 252 -10.81 14.87 15.46
C LEU A 252 -10.46 15.27 14.03
N GLN A 253 -10.97 14.57 13.03
CA GLN A 253 -10.73 14.93 11.63
C GLN A 253 -11.25 16.33 11.30
N ARG A 254 -12.44 16.67 11.78
CA ARG A 254 -13.03 17.99 11.58
C ARG A 254 -12.18 19.07 12.24
N ALA A 255 -11.80 18.87 13.51
CA ALA A 255 -10.97 19.80 14.25
C ALA A 255 -9.57 19.97 13.63
N ALA A 256 -8.92 18.87 13.24
CA ALA A 256 -7.61 18.90 12.59
C ALA A 256 -7.64 19.64 11.24
N ARG A 257 -8.70 19.49 10.45
CA ARG A 257 -8.87 20.26 9.20
C ARG A 257 -9.04 21.76 9.42
N GLN A 258 -9.65 22.15 10.53
CA GLN A 258 -9.88 23.57 10.87
C GLN A 258 -8.66 24.22 11.51
N CYS A 259 -8.00 23.51 12.42
CA CYS A 259 -6.95 24.06 13.29
C CYS A 259 -5.54 23.58 12.92
N GLY A 260 -5.42 22.60 12.00
CA GLY A 260 -4.13 21.99 11.62
C GLY A 260 -3.66 20.89 12.58
N LEU A 261 -4.19 20.83 13.80
CA LEU A 261 -3.87 19.86 14.84
C LEU A 261 -5.08 19.66 15.75
N ALA A 262 -5.30 18.41 16.19
CA ALA A 262 -6.31 18.08 17.19
C ALA A 262 -5.81 16.90 18.05
N PHE A 263 -6.23 16.83 19.29
CA PHE A 263 -5.90 15.72 20.18
C PHE A 263 -7.04 15.41 21.14
N VAL A 264 -7.10 14.17 21.59
CA VAL A 264 -8.00 13.74 22.67
C VAL A 264 -7.21 13.69 23.96
N PRO A 265 -7.50 14.57 24.93
CA PRO A 265 -6.79 14.59 26.18
C PRO A 265 -7.12 13.35 27.02
N ALA A 266 -6.15 12.87 27.81
CA ALA A 266 -6.33 11.85 28.83
C ALA A 266 -6.40 12.49 30.21
N HIS A 267 -7.04 11.81 31.16
CA HIS A 267 -7.20 12.31 32.54
C HIS A 267 -5.88 12.49 33.29
N ASP A 268 -4.81 11.80 32.87
CA ASP A 268 -3.47 11.89 33.47
C ASP A 268 -2.61 13.03 32.92
N GLY A 269 -3.19 13.92 32.10
CA GLY A 269 -2.50 15.04 31.48
C GLY A 269 -1.78 14.69 30.15
N GLY A 270 -1.89 13.44 29.70
CA GLY A 270 -1.44 12.98 28.38
C GLY A 270 -2.52 13.14 27.31
N TYR A 271 -2.39 12.36 26.23
CA TYR A 271 -3.39 12.26 25.17
C TYR A 271 -3.53 10.80 24.72
N VAL A 272 -4.74 10.46 24.26
CA VAL A 272 -5.10 9.12 23.75
C VAL A 272 -4.88 9.05 22.26
N ALA A 273 -5.17 10.15 21.56
CA ALA A 273 -5.05 10.27 20.11
C ALA A 273 -4.57 11.67 19.73
N LEU A 274 -3.80 11.78 18.66
CA LEU A 274 -3.23 13.02 18.13
C LEU A 274 -3.36 13.05 16.62
#